data_88745ae80664e52d6e907e21020a4c45
#
_entry.id   88745ae80664e52d6e907e21020a4c45
#
_cell.length_a   1.000
_cell.length_b   1.000
_cell.length_c   1.000
_cell.angle_alpha   90.00
_cell.angle_beta   90.00
_cell.angle_gamma   90.00
#
_symmetry.space_group_name_H-M   'P 1'
#
loop_
_entity.id
_entity.type
_entity.pdbx_description
1 polymer ?
#
loop_
_entity_poly.entity_id
_entity_poly.type
_entity_poly.pdbx_seq_one_letter_code
_entity_poly.pdbx_strand_id
1 'polypeptide(L)'
;MKNNVEEPTELIKHGKTNHIVEIRNVTFLLLSLLIVQFWMEMTINLEVNIPVKHLGAIQSIIYFGSHFDFVLVHIINGFAILLASLVFLILSFKTQLLSLRIFAIVIIAGVIDAITNGTLLLMSGQFFGWLIGMTMSAVSVLIVSAISLYFIGENIKRELA
;
A
#
# COMPACT_ATOMS: atom_id res chain seq x y z
N MET A 1 32.89 39.52 -8.50
CA MET A 1 32.31 38.24 -8.06
C MET A 1 30.92 38.57 -7.52
N LYS A 2 29.87 38.23 -8.25
CA LYS A 2 28.47 38.30 -7.74
C LYS A 2 28.23 37.02 -6.94
N ASN A 3 28.15 37.12 -5.64
CA ASN A 3 27.65 36.00 -4.80
C ASN A 3 26.15 35.90 -5.09
N ASN A 4 25.75 34.93 -5.88
CA ASN A 4 24.36 34.50 -5.99
C ASN A 4 23.99 33.82 -4.66
N VAL A 5 23.52 34.61 -3.70
CA VAL A 5 22.84 34.10 -2.52
C VAL A 5 21.45 33.73 -3.02
N GLU A 6 21.21 32.44 -3.24
CA GLU A 6 19.86 31.93 -3.53
C GLU A 6 18.94 32.40 -2.41
N GLU A 7 17.83 33.04 -2.76
CA GLU A 7 16.86 33.51 -1.77
C GLU A 7 16.30 32.32 -1.00
N PRO A 8 16.12 32.43 0.34
CA PRO A 8 15.59 31.35 1.18
C PRO A 8 14.26 30.77 0.69
N THR A 9 13.48 31.57 -0.04
CA THR A 9 12.20 31.20 -0.66
C THR A 9 12.36 30.18 -1.79
N GLU A 10 13.42 30.22 -2.59
CA GLU A 10 13.67 29.24 -3.66
C GLU A 10 14.10 27.89 -3.12
N LEU A 11 14.93 27.88 -2.08
CA LEU A 11 15.34 26.62 -1.40
C LEU A 11 14.17 25.89 -0.78
N ILE A 12 13.20 26.59 -0.18
CA ILE A 12 11.99 26.03 0.40
C ILE A 12 11.07 25.46 -0.71
N LYS A 13 10.95 26.16 -1.84
CA LYS A 13 10.14 25.73 -2.99
C LYS A 13 10.72 24.45 -3.61
N HIS A 14 12.04 24.37 -3.82
CA HIS A 14 12.71 23.19 -4.33
C HIS A 14 12.57 21.96 -3.41
N GLY A 15 12.72 22.12 -2.10
CA GLY A 15 12.55 21.05 -1.14
C GLY A 15 11.14 20.47 -1.15
N LYS A 16 10.12 21.30 -1.26
CA LYS A 16 8.71 20.89 -1.30
C LYS A 16 8.37 20.12 -2.57
N THR A 17 8.85 20.56 -3.72
CA THR A 17 8.59 19.91 -5.02
C THR A 17 9.24 18.53 -5.08
N ASN A 18 10.44 18.34 -4.51
CA ASN A 18 11.10 17.04 -4.46
C ASN A 18 10.27 16.01 -3.66
N HIS A 19 9.71 16.39 -2.52
CA HIS A 19 8.88 15.47 -1.72
C HIS A 19 7.57 15.09 -2.42
N ILE A 20 6.99 15.96 -3.23
CA ILE A 20 5.78 15.64 -4.01
C ILE A 20 6.11 14.63 -5.12
N VAL A 21 7.26 14.74 -5.76
CA VAL A 21 7.72 13.77 -6.76
C VAL A 21 8.01 12.40 -6.12
N GLU A 22 8.68 12.39 -4.96
CA GLU A 22 8.94 11.16 -4.21
C GLU A 22 7.64 10.43 -3.84
N ILE A 23 6.67 11.14 -3.29
CA ILE A 23 5.38 10.56 -2.88
C ILE A 23 4.60 10.04 -4.10
N ARG A 24 4.67 10.71 -5.25
CA ARG A 24 4.10 10.21 -6.51
C ARG A 24 4.69 8.86 -6.90
N ASN A 25 6.01 8.74 -6.87
CA ASN A 25 6.70 7.51 -7.25
C ASN A 25 6.35 6.35 -6.30
N VAL A 26 6.27 6.62 -4.99
CA VAL A 26 5.82 5.64 -4.00
C VAL A 26 4.36 5.24 -4.23
N THR A 27 3.50 6.17 -4.63
CA THR A 27 2.09 5.86 -4.95
C THR A 27 1.97 4.97 -6.19
N PHE A 28 2.79 5.19 -7.23
CA PHE A 28 2.87 4.32 -8.39
C PHE A 28 3.33 2.91 -8.02
N LEU A 29 4.38 2.80 -7.20
CA LEU A 29 4.85 1.52 -6.70
C LEU A 29 3.76 0.80 -5.92
N LEU A 30 3.08 1.51 -5.01
CA LEU A 30 1.98 0.96 -4.20
C LEU A 30 0.84 0.44 -5.08
N LEU A 31 0.40 1.20 -6.09
CA LEU A 31 -0.62 0.77 -7.05
C LEU A 31 -0.21 -0.47 -7.82
N SER A 32 1.04 -0.53 -8.30
CA SER A 32 1.56 -1.69 -9.01
C SER A 32 1.55 -2.94 -8.14
N LEU A 33 2.01 -2.83 -6.90
CA LEU A 33 2.00 -3.93 -5.92
C LEU A 33 0.57 -4.39 -5.59
N LEU A 34 -0.38 -3.45 -5.45
CA LEU A 34 -1.78 -3.76 -5.19
C LEU A 34 -2.46 -4.50 -6.35
N ILE A 35 -2.15 -4.12 -7.60
CA ILE A 35 -2.66 -4.84 -8.78
C ILE A 35 -2.13 -6.27 -8.82
N VAL A 36 -0.83 -6.46 -8.57
CA VAL A 36 -0.22 -7.79 -8.47
C VAL A 36 -0.85 -8.59 -7.33
N GLN A 37 -1.04 -7.98 -6.16
CA GLN A 37 -1.66 -8.60 -5.00
C GLN A 37 -3.08 -9.10 -5.31
N PHE A 38 -3.88 -8.26 -5.96
CA PHE A 38 -5.24 -8.61 -6.35
C PHE A 38 -5.28 -9.79 -7.34
N TRP A 39 -4.39 -9.77 -8.34
CA TRP A 39 -4.28 -10.88 -9.29
C TRP A 39 -3.88 -12.20 -8.60
N MET A 40 -2.92 -12.15 -7.70
CA MET A 40 -2.48 -13.32 -6.93
C MET A 40 -3.58 -13.84 -5.99
N GLU A 41 -4.33 -12.94 -5.34
CA GLU A 41 -5.47 -13.31 -4.51
C GLU A 41 -6.52 -14.09 -5.32
N MET A 42 -6.87 -13.61 -6.52
CA MET A 42 -7.78 -14.33 -7.40
C MET A 42 -7.25 -15.70 -7.79
N THR A 43 -5.96 -15.82 -8.11
CA THR A 43 -5.33 -17.10 -8.47
C THR A 43 -5.37 -18.08 -7.29
N ILE A 44 -5.01 -17.63 -6.08
CA ILE A 44 -5.05 -18.48 -4.88
C ILE A 44 -6.46 -18.96 -4.60
N ASN A 45 -7.46 -18.11 -4.71
CA ASN A 45 -8.85 -18.48 -4.46
C ASN A 45 -9.42 -19.48 -5.48
N LEU A 46 -8.92 -19.49 -6.71
CA LEU A 46 -9.37 -20.40 -7.75
C LEU A 46 -8.61 -21.73 -7.75
N GLU A 47 -7.33 -21.72 -7.43
CA GLU A 47 -6.44 -22.86 -7.65
C GLU A 47 -5.97 -23.55 -6.35
N VAL A 48 -5.95 -22.82 -5.24
CA VAL A 48 -5.41 -23.33 -3.98
C VAL A 48 -6.53 -23.73 -3.02
N ASN A 49 -6.64 -25.03 -2.74
CA ASN A 49 -7.51 -25.52 -1.69
C ASN A 49 -6.76 -25.44 -0.34
N ILE A 50 -7.04 -24.43 0.46
CA ILE A 50 -6.41 -24.23 1.77
C ILE A 50 -7.09 -25.13 2.79
N PRO A 51 -6.44 -26.21 3.27
CA PRO A 51 -7.03 -27.09 4.25
C PRO A 51 -7.17 -26.40 5.61
N VAL A 52 -8.27 -26.71 6.31
CA VAL A 52 -8.46 -26.23 7.69
C VAL A 52 -7.36 -26.79 8.58
N LYS A 53 -6.56 -25.92 9.16
CA LYS A 53 -5.54 -26.27 10.16
C LYS A 53 -5.79 -25.40 11.39
N HIS A 54 -5.99 -26.01 12.54
CA HIS A 54 -6.12 -25.30 13.82
C HIS A 54 -4.76 -24.80 14.32
N LEU A 55 -4.15 -23.90 13.56
CA LEU A 55 -2.84 -23.30 13.83
C LEU A 55 -3.03 -21.86 14.31
N GLY A 56 -2.08 -21.37 15.10
CA GLY A 56 -2.00 -19.95 15.42
C GLY A 56 -1.60 -19.12 14.20
N ALA A 57 -1.79 -17.79 14.24
CA ALA A 57 -1.56 -16.88 13.11
C ALA A 57 -0.17 -17.05 12.46
N ILE A 58 0.90 -16.97 13.26
CA ILE A 58 2.29 -17.10 12.76
C ILE A 58 2.53 -18.51 12.20
N GLN A 59 2.04 -19.55 12.87
CA GLN A 59 2.19 -20.94 12.41
C GLN A 59 1.45 -21.16 11.09
N SER A 60 0.27 -20.57 10.89
CA SER A 60 -0.48 -20.64 9.64
C SER A 60 0.31 -19.99 8.50
N ILE A 61 0.84 -18.79 8.71
CA ILE A 61 1.64 -18.07 7.72
C ILE A 61 2.87 -18.91 7.30
N ILE A 62 3.61 -19.46 8.26
CA ILE A 62 4.79 -20.29 8.00
C ILE A 62 4.39 -21.57 7.27
N TYR A 63 3.35 -22.27 7.74
CA TYR A 63 2.90 -23.52 7.14
C TYR A 63 2.46 -23.32 5.69
N PHE A 64 1.54 -22.39 5.44
CA PHE A 64 1.01 -22.18 4.09
C PHE A 64 2.05 -21.55 3.15
N GLY A 65 2.89 -20.66 3.64
CA GLY A 65 3.99 -20.09 2.85
C GLY A 65 5.06 -21.13 2.48
N SER A 66 5.27 -22.17 3.30
CA SER A 66 6.26 -23.22 2.99
C SER A 66 5.72 -24.35 2.11
N HIS A 67 4.41 -24.49 1.97
CA HIS A 67 3.76 -25.58 1.21
C HIS A 67 3.12 -25.12 -0.10
N PHE A 68 2.91 -23.81 -0.26
CA PHE A 68 2.24 -23.23 -1.43
C PHE A 68 3.01 -21.98 -1.92
N ASP A 69 3.76 -22.12 -3.01
CA ASP A 69 4.60 -21.04 -3.56
C ASP A 69 3.82 -19.75 -3.85
N PHE A 70 2.61 -19.87 -4.40
CA PHE A 70 1.76 -18.70 -4.66
C PHE A 70 1.35 -17.98 -3.37
N VAL A 71 1.08 -18.72 -2.29
CA VAL A 71 0.76 -18.13 -0.98
C VAL A 71 1.98 -17.42 -0.40
N LEU A 72 3.17 -18.00 -0.54
CA LEU A 72 4.42 -17.36 -0.11
C LEU A 72 4.65 -16.04 -0.83
N VAL A 73 4.54 -16.03 -2.16
CA VAL A 73 4.75 -14.80 -2.96
C VAL A 73 3.68 -13.75 -2.62
N HIS A 74 2.43 -14.16 -2.41
CA HIS A 74 1.33 -13.28 -1.96
C HIS A 74 1.64 -12.64 -0.60
N ILE A 75 2.16 -13.41 0.37
CA ILE A 75 2.57 -12.91 1.69
C ILE A 75 3.71 -11.92 1.55
N ILE A 76 4.75 -12.23 0.77
CA ILE A 76 5.90 -11.34 0.54
C ILE A 76 5.45 -10.03 -0.10
N ASN A 77 4.57 -10.10 -1.11
CA ASN A 77 4.02 -8.91 -1.75
C ASN A 77 3.17 -8.08 -0.77
N GLY A 78 2.39 -8.73 0.11
CA GLY A 78 1.65 -8.05 1.18
C GLY A 78 2.56 -7.26 2.13
N PHE A 79 3.71 -7.81 2.51
CA PHE A 79 4.72 -7.08 3.28
C PHE A 79 5.34 -5.91 2.50
N ALA A 80 5.58 -6.07 1.21
CA ALA A 80 6.07 -4.97 0.35
C ALA A 80 5.03 -3.83 0.28
N ILE A 81 3.74 -4.15 0.18
CA ILE A 81 2.64 -3.16 0.23
C ILE A 81 2.63 -2.45 1.59
N LEU A 82 2.77 -3.17 2.69
CA LEU A 82 2.83 -2.56 4.02
C LEU A 82 4.00 -1.59 4.13
N LEU A 83 5.19 -1.96 3.69
CA LEU A 83 6.37 -1.09 3.69
C LEU A 83 6.17 0.14 2.81
N ALA A 84 5.65 -0.04 1.59
CA ALA A 84 5.35 1.07 0.67
C ALA A 84 4.31 2.03 1.27
N SER A 85 3.28 1.51 1.94
CA SER A 85 2.27 2.34 2.61
C SER A 85 2.82 3.10 3.81
N LEU A 86 3.76 2.53 4.57
CA LEU A 86 4.49 3.23 5.64
C LEU A 86 5.37 4.36 5.09
N VAL A 87 6.09 4.10 3.99
CA VAL A 87 6.89 5.15 3.32
C VAL A 87 5.98 6.27 2.81
N PHE A 88 4.84 5.92 2.19
CA PHE A 88 3.84 6.90 1.77
C PHE A 88 3.32 7.73 2.96
N LEU A 89 3.04 7.10 4.09
CA LEU A 89 2.62 7.78 5.32
C LEU A 89 3.68 8.78 5.80
N ILE A 90 4.94 8.34 5.92
CA ILE A 90 6.05 9.19 6.36
C ILE A 90 6.23 10.40 5.41
N LEU A 91 6.21 10.18 4.10
CA LEU A 91 6.33 11.25 3.11
C LEU A 91 5.13 12.20 3.14
N SER A 92 3.91 11.69 3.38
CA SER A 92 2.70 12.52 3.47
C SER A 92 2.77 13.53 4.63
N PHE A 93 3.44 13.16 5.74
CA PHE A 93 3.66 14.08 6.86
C PHE A 93 4.70 15.16 6.56
N LYS A 94 5.64 14.92 5.64
CA LYS A 94 6.61 15.93 5.19
C LYS A 94 5.97 16.95 4.24
N THR A 95 4.89 16.59 3.56
CA THR A 95 4.09 17.56 2.80
C THR A 95 3.15 18.30 3.74
N GLN A 96 2.87 19.57 3.47
CA GLN A 96 1.89 20.33 4.26
C GLN A 96 0.45 20.09 3.79
N LEU A 97 0.21 19.06 2.97
CA LEU A 97 -1.09 18.76 2.36
C LEU A 97 -1.89 17.82 3.26
N LEU A 98 -2.90 18.36 3.95
CA LEU A 98 -3.76 17.58 4.85
C LEU A 98 -4.44 16.40 4.13
N SER A 99 -4.87 16.59 2.88
CA SER A 99 -5.51 15.52 2.10
C SER A 99 -4.61 14.30 1.93
N LEU A 100 -3.30 14.49 1.69
CA LEU A 100 -2.36 13.38 1.55
C LEU A 100 -2.17 12.62 2.88
N ARG A 101 -2.21 13.30 4.00
CA ARG A 101 -2.14 12.65 5.33
C ARG A 101 -3.38 11.80 5.59
N ILE A 102 -4.57 12.31 5.23
CA ILE A 102 -5.82 11.56 5.36
C ILE A 102 -5.77 10.31 4.47
N PHE A 103 -5.36 10.45 3.20
CA PHE A 103 -5.22 9.31 2.30
C PHE A 103 -4.24 8.27 2.84
N ALA A 104 -3.10 8.70 3.37
CA ALA A 104 -2.10 7.81 3.94
C ALA A 104 -2.62 7.01 5.14
N ILE A 105 -3.38 7.66 6.04
CA ILE A 105 -4.02 6.99 7.19
C ILE A 105 -5.03 5.95 6.71
N VAL A 106 -5.87 6.29 5.74
CA VAL A 106 -6.87 5.38 5.18
C VAL A 106 -6.20 4.19 4.49
N ILE A 107 -5.14 4.43 3.70
CA ILE A 107 -4.36 3.39 3.03
C ILE A 107 -3.78 2.41 4.05
N ILE A 108 -3.07 2.91 5.09
CA ILE A 108 -2.44 2.03 6.07
C ILE A 108 -3.46 1.24 6.89
N ALA A 109 -4.58 1.87 7.26
CA ALA A 109 -5.66 1.20 7.95
C ALA A 109 -6.26 0.05 7.10
N GLY A 110 -6.49 0.30 5.80
CA GLY A 110 -6.99 -0.71 4.87
C GLY A 110 -5.98 -1.84 4.63
N VAL A 111 -4.68 -1.54 4.57
CA VAL A 111 -3.62 -2.57 4.46
C VAL A 111 -3.59 -3.45 5.71
N ILE A 112 -3.67 -2.87 6.90
CA ILE A 112 -3.71 -3.62 8.17
C ILE A 112 -4.96 -4.50 8.22
N ASP A 113 -6.12 -3.98 7.82
CA ASP A 113 -7.37 -4.72 7.77
C ASP A 113 -7.29 -5.89 6.78
N ALA A 114 -6.74 -5.68 5.57
CA ALA A 114 -6.52 -6.74 4.59
C ALA A 114 -5.59 -7.85 5.13
N ILE A 115 -4.48 -7.49 5.79
CA ILE A 115 -3.56 -8.45 6.41
C ILE A 115 -4.27 -9.25 7.52
N THR A 116 -5.06 -8.58 8.34
CA THR A 116 -5.81 -9.22 9.44
C THR A 116 -6.81 -10.23 8.89
N ASN A 117 -7.65 -9.83 7.91
CA ASN A 117 -8.62 -10.72 7.27
C ASN A 117 -7.93 -11.89 6.54
N GLY A 118 -6.81 -11.64 5.84
CA GLY A 118 -6.02 -12.69 5.19
C GLY A 118 -5.45 -13.69 6.18
N THR A 119 -4.97 -13.24 7.33
CA THR A 119 -4.46 -14.12 8.41
C THR A 119 -5.59 -14.94 9.00
N LEU A 120 -6.75 -14.36 9.26
CA LEU A 120 -7.94 -15.07 9.76
C LEU A 120 -8.45 -16.09 8.75
N LEU A 121 -8.36 -15.78 7.45
CA LEU A 121 -8.68 -16.73 6.38
C LEU A 121 -7.78 -17.98 6.45
N LEU A 122 -6.47 -17.80 6.62
CA LEU A 122 -5.52 -18.91 6.76
C LEU A 122 -5.77 -19.74 8.03
N MET A 123 -6.21 -19.11 9.12
CA MET A 123 -6.49 -19.80 10.39
C MET A 123 -7.80 -20.59 10.37
N SER A 124 -8.84 -20.06 9.74
CA SER A 124 -10.20 -20.59 9.77
C SER A 124 -10.54 -21.53 8.61
N GLY A 125 -9.66 -21.63 7.60
CA GLY A 125 -9.89 -22.42 6.38
C GLY A 125 -10.95 -21.81 5.48
N GLN A 126 -10.59 -20.88 4.64
CA GLN A 126 -11.40 -20.30 3.55
C GLN A 126 -12.83 -19.86 3.95
N PHE A 127 -13.01 -19.33 5.15
CA PHE A 127 -14.30 -18.77 5.52
C PHE A 127 -14.62 -17.56 4.65
N PHE A 128 -15.71 -17.63 3.89
CA PHE A 128 -16.09 -16.66 2.86
C PHE A 128 -16.14 -15.20 3.38
N GLY A 129 -16.52 -15.00 4.63
CA GLY A 129 -16.55 -13.67 5.25
C GLY A 129 -15.18 -12.99 5.33
N TRP A 130 -14.13 -13.74 5.67
CA TRP A 130 -12.76 -13.19 5.71
C TRP A 130 -12.21 -12.89 4.33
N LEU A 131 -12.57 -13.73 3.34
CA LEU A 131 -12.23 -13.47 1.95
C LEU A 131 -12.83 -12.16 1.44
N ILE A 132 -14.13 -11.94 1.68
CA ILE A 132 -14.78 -10.67 1.31
C ILE A 132 -14.12 -9.50 2.04
N GLY A 133 -13.87 -9.62 3.35
CA GLY A 133 -13.20 -8.57 4.13
C GLY A 133 -11.84 -8.18 3.52
N MET A 134 -10.99 -9.16 3.24
CA MET A 134 -9.68 -8.94 2.64
C MET A 134 -9.79 -8.24 1.27
N THR A 135 -10.66 -8.75 0.39
CA THR A 135 -10.86 -8.20 -0.96
C THR A 135 -11.41 -6.77 -0.92
N MET A 136 -12.41 -6.50 -0.08
CA MET A 136 -12.99 -5.15 0.05
C MET A 136 -11.97 -4.14 0.58
N SER A 137 -11.13 -4.53 1.52
CA SER A 137 -10.05 -3.69 2.03
C SER A 137 -9.01 -3.42 0.96
N ALA A 138 -8.58 -4.44 0.20
CA ALA A 138 -7.62 -4.29 -0.90
C ALA A 138 -8.15 -3.37 -2.00
N VAL A 139 -9.41 -3.53 -2.42
CA VAL A 139 -10.08 -2.66 -3.40
C VAL A 139 -10.19 -1.23 -2.89
N SER A 140 -10.54 -1.04 -1.61
CA SER A 140 -10.62 0.30 -1.02
C SER A 140 -9.25 0.99 -1.01
N VAL A 141 -8.18 0.29 -0.65
CA VAL A 141 -6.80 0.81 -0.69
C VAL A 141 -6.40 1.16 -2.12
N LEU A 142 -6.74 0.33 -3.10
CA LEU A 142 -6.45 0.59 -4.53
C LEU A 142 -7.15 1.86 -5.01
N ILE A 143 -8.44 2.04 -4.69
CA ILE A 143 -9.21 3.24 -5.06
C ILE A 143 -8.61 4.48 -4.42
N VAL A 144 -8.33 4.46 -3.12
CA VAL A 144 -7.77 5.61 -2.40
C VAL A 144 -6.37 5.95 -2.91
N SER A 145 -5.55 4.94 -3.25
CA SER A 145 -4.22 5.15 -3.86
C SER A 145 -4.32 5.80 -5.25
N ALA A 146 -5.29 5.39 -6.07
CA ALA A 146 -5.54 6.01 -7.38
C ALA A 146 -6.01 7.47 -7.25
N ILE A 147 -6.92 7.76 -6.31
CA ILE A 147 -7.36 9.13 -6.00
C ILE A 147 -6.17 9.97 -5.51
N SER A 148 -5.32 9.40 -4.65
CA SER A 148 -4.12 10.07 -4.15
C SER A 148 -3.18 10.46 -5.30
N LEU A 149 -2.97 9.55 -6.25
CA LEU A 149 -2.13 9.80 -7.42
C LEU A 149 -2.67 10.92 -8.29
N TYR A 150 -3.99 10.93 -8.54
CA TYR A 150 -4.64 12.03 -9.28
C TYR A 150 -4.45 13.37 -8.57
N PHE A 151 -4.70 13.40 -7.25
CA PHE A 151 -4.53 14.60 -6.42
C PHE A 151 -3.08 15.13 -6.43
N ILE A 152 -2.09 14.23 -6.36
CA ILE A 152 -0.67 14.59 -6.46
C ILE A 152 -0.37 15.21 -7.82
N GLY A 153 -0.87 14.61 -8.91
CA GLY A 153 -0.69 15.13 -10.27
C GLY A 153 -1.23 16.55 -10.46
N GLU A 154 -2.42 16.85 -9.92
CA GLU A 154 -3.00 18.18 -9.97
C GLU A 154 -2.20 19.21 -9.16
N ASN A 155 -1.65 18.83 -8.01
CA ASN A 155 -0.80 19.74 -7.22
C ASN A 155 0.53 20.03 -7.92
N ILE A 156 1.15 19.02 -8.58
CA ILE A 156 2.36 19.25 -9.38
C ILE A 156 2.10 20.24 -10.52
N LYS A 157 0.99 20.10 -11.24
CA LYS A 157 0.63 21.03 -12.32
C LYS A 157 0.48 22.46 -11.83
N ARG A 158 -0.16 22.64 -10.66
CA ARG A 158 -0.36 23.98 -10.06
C ARG A 158 0.94 24.63 -9.58
N GLU A 159 1.93 23.85 -9.18
CA GLU A 159 3.23 24.38 -8.75
C GLU A 159 4.15 24.74 -9.94
N LEU A 160 3.90 24.14 -11.13
CA LEU A 160 4.65 24.37 -12.35
C LEU A 160 4.05 25.50 -13.22
N ALA A 161 2.81 25.89 -12.98
CA ALA A 161 2.12 26.97 -13.67
C ALA A 161 2.36 28.33 -12.97
#